data_4c632ba75d9f4ef56df4a5f1e56a772c
#
_entry.id   4c632ba75d9f4ef56df4a5f1e56a772c
#
_cell.length_a   1.000
_cell.length_b   1.000
_cell.length_c   1.000
_cell.angle_alpha   90.00
_cell.angle_beta   90.00
_cell.angle_gamma   90.00
#
_symmetry.space_group_name_H-M   'P 1'
#
loop_
_entity.id
_entity.type
_entity.pdbx_description
1 polymer ?
#
loop_
_entity_poly.entity_id
_entity_poly.type
_entity_poly.pdbx_seq_one_letter_code
_entity_poly.pdbx_strand_id
1 'polypeptide(L)' 'MSNTVTGTVKWFNETKGFGFIQQENGPDVFAHFSAITGDGFKTLAEGQKVEFVVSQGQKGPQADSIKAL' A
#
# COMPACT_ATOMS: atom_id res chain seq x y z
N MET A 1 11.62 14.42 -7.97
CA MET A 1 10.58 13.74 -8.74
C MET A 1 9.86 12.72 -7.91
N SER A 2 8.58 12.65 -8.11
CA SER A 2 7.77 11.71 -7.36
C SER A 2 7.80 10.34 -8.02
N ASN A 3 8.03 9.29 -7.23
CA ASN A 3 7.95 7.91 -7.71
C ASN A 3 6.63 7.28 -7.28
N THR A 4 5.64 8.13 -7.12
CA THR A 4 4.34 7.70 -6.64
C THR A 4 3.59 6.93 -7.73
N VAL A 5 3.02 5.80 -7.36
CA VAL A 5 2.18 5.02 -8.26
C VAL A 5 0.81 4.85 -7.62
N THR A 6 -0.16 4.60 -8.48
CA THR A 6 -1.54 4.37 -8.04
C THR A 6 -1.84 2.89 -8.11
N GLY A 7 -2.55 2.40 -7.13
CA GLY A 7 -2.96 1.00 -7.11
C GLY A 7 -4.27 0.81 -6.40
N THR A 8 -4.69 -0.44 -6.30
CA THR A 8 -5.94 -0.81 -5.64
C THR A 8 -5.62 -1.83 -4.56
N VAL A 9 -6.17 -1.61 -3.38
CA VAL A 9 -5.96 -2.55 -2.27
C VAL A 9 -6.61 -3.88 -2.63
N LYS A 10 -5.79 -4.92 -2.68
CA LYS A 10 -6.27 -6.26 -2.97
C LYS A 10 -6.92 -6.87 -1.74
N TRP A 11 -6.24 -6.77 -0.62
CA TRP A 11 -6.78 -7.14 0.68
C TRP A 11 -5.89 -6.55 1.77
N PHE A 12 -6.45 -6.39 2.94
CA PHE A 12 -5.70 -5.87 4.07
C PHE A 12 -6.25 -6.47 5.35
N ASN A 13 -5.35 -6.98 6.18
CA ASN A 13 -5.70 -7.56 7.47
C ASN A 13 -5.32 -6.58 8.57
N GLU A 14 -6.31 -5.89 9.12
CA GLU A 14 -6.04 -4.87 10.13
C GLU A 14 -5.61 -5.46 11.47
N THR A 15 -5.93 -6.70 11.73
CA THR A 15 -5.48 -7.37 12.94
C THR A 15 -3.98 -7.61 12.91
N LYS A 16 -3.48 -8.07 11.77
CA LYS A 16 -2.05 -8.33 11.58
C LYS A 16 -1.31 -7.09 11.11
N GLY A 17 -2.01 -6.12 10.57
CA GLY A 17 -1.42 -4.86 10.14
C GLY A 17 -0.72 -4.88 8.81
N PHE A 18 -1.11 -5.78 7.91
CA PHE A 18 -0.51 -5.82 6.59
C PHE A 18 -1.49 -6.33 5.53
N GLY A 19 -1.13 -6.11 4.30
CA GLY A 19 -1.93 -6.56 3.18
C GLY A 19 -1.15 -6.40 1.88
N PHE A 20 -1.87 -6.43 0.78
CA PHE A 20 -1.27 -6.28 -0.54
C PHE A 20 -2.04 -5.29 -1.38
N ILE A 21 -1.30 -4.54 -2.18
CA ILE A 21 -1.87 -3.57 -3.10
C ILE A 21 -1.51 -4.00 -4.51
N GLN A 22 -2.51 -4.04 -5.38
CA GLN A 22 -2.31 -4.39 -6.78
C GLN A 22 -1.93 -3.15 -7.55
N GLN A 23 -0.77 -3.17 -8.20
CA GLN A 23 -0.35 -2.08 -9.07
C GLN A 23 -1.10 -2.16 -10.39
N GLU A 24 -1.23 -1.02 -11.07
CA GLU A 24 -1.82 -1.02 -12.41
C GLU A 24 -0.92 -1.74 -13.39
N ASN A 25 0.39 -1.59 -13.23
CA ASN A 25 1.39 -2.28 -14.03
C ASN A 25 2.44 -2.86 -13.10
N GLY A 26 2.46 -4.17 -12.99
CA GLY A 26 3.47 -4.82 -12.21
C GLY A 26 2.90 -5.75 -11.15
N PRO A 27 3.76 -6.36 -10.35
CA PRO A 27 3.34 -7.33 -9.34
C PRO A 27 2.67 -6.63 -8.16
N ASP A 28 1.95 -7.42 -7.37
CA ASP A 28 1.39 -6.92 -6.12
C ASP A 28 2.52 -6.48 -5.20
N VAL A 29 2.26 -5.45 -4.41
CA VAL A 29 3.24 -4.95 -3.46
C VAL A 29 2.74 -5.17 -2.04
N PHE A 30 3.68 -5.46 -1.15
CA PHE A 30 3.38 -5.63 0.26
C PHE A 30 3.09 -4.28 0.90
N ALA A 31 2.06 -4.22 1.72
CA ALA A 31 1.69 -3.00 2.42
C ALA A 31 1.60 -3.27 3.92
N HIS A 32 2.29 -2.46 4.71
CA HIS A 32 2.26 -2.57 6.15
C HIS A 32 1.62 -1.31 6.74
N PHE A 33 0.91 -1.45 7.85
CA PHE A 33 0.19 -0.32 8.42
C PHE A 33 1.11 0.86 8.74
N SER A 34 2.36 0.60 9.07
CA SER A 34 3.31 1.65 9.37
C SER A 34 3.64 2.51 8.16
N ALA A 35 3.35 2.03 6.96
CA ALA A 35 3.59 2.77 5.73
C ALA A 35 2.40 3.65 5.34
N ILE A 36 1.29 3.52 6.03
CA ILE A 36 0.11 4.32 5.74
C ILE A 36 0.29 5.71 6.34
N THR A 37 0.19 6.73 5.49
CA THR A 37 0.35 8.11 5.94
C THR A 37 -1.00 8.77 6.13
N GLY A 38 -1.02 9.86 6.88
CA GLY A 38 -2.23 10.61 7.11
C GLY A 38 -2.74 10.43 8.53
N ASP A 39 -3.77 11.18 8.86
CA ASP A 39 -4.39 11.15 10.16
C ASP A 39 -5.51 10.11 10.17
N GLY A 40 -5.76 9.54 11.34
CA GLY A 40 -6.88 8.65 11.51
C GLY A 40 -6.50 7.20 11.40
N PHE A 41 -7.34 6.42 10.76
CA PHE A 41 -7.19 4.98 10.72
C PHE A 41 -6.06 4.56 9.82
N LYS A 42 -5.20 3.72 10.35
CA LYS A 42 -4.11 3.13 9.57
C LYS A 42 -4.56 1.77 9.06
N THR A 43 -5.59 1.81 8.26
CA THR A 43 -6.15 0.59 7.67
C THR A 43 -6.61 0.91 6.25
N LEU A 44 -6.69 -0.13 5.44
CA LEU A 44 -7.09 0.00 4.05
C LEU A 44 -8.28 -0.92 3.80
N ALA A 45 -9.19 -0.46 2.95
CA ALA A 45 -10.33 -1.27 2.57
C ALA A 45 -10.06 -1.98 1.26
N GLU A 46 -10.57 -3.20 1.15
CA GLU A 46 -10.45 -3.96 -0.09
C GLU A 46 -11.10 -3.19 -1.24
N GLY A 47 -10.37 -3.08 -2.35
CA GLY A 47 -10.84 -2.34 -3.51
C GLY A 47 -10.61 -0.85 -3.45
N GLN A 48 -10.05 -0.34 -2.38
CA GLN A 48 -9.79 1.07 -2.22
C GLN A 48 -8.63 1.53 -3.11
N LYS A 49 -8.79 2.69 -3.74
CA LYS A 49 -7.70 3.27 -4.53
C LYS A 49 -6.73 3.99 -3.61
N VAL A 50 -5.46 3.74 -3.82
CA VAL A 50 -4.41 4.35 -3.02
C VAL A 50 -3.25 4.78 -3.90
N GLU A 51 -2.46 5.69 -3.35
CA GLU A 51 -1.26 6.19 -3.98
C GLU A 51 -0.09 5.84 -3.06
N PHE A 52 1.00 5.38 -3.61
CA PHE A 52 2.12 4.94 -2.79
C PHE A 52 3.42 4.98 -3.57
N VAL A 53 4.52 4.81 -2.85
CA VAL A 53 5.85 4.71 -3.45
C VAL A 53 6.30 3.25 -3.33
N VAL A 54 6.78 2.70 -4.44
CA VAL A 54 7.30 1.33 -4.43
C VAL A 54 8.75 1.35 -4.01
N SER A 55 9.08 0.54 -3.02
CA SER A 55 10.46 0.38 -2.58
C SER A 55 10.77 -1.10 -2.45
N GLN A 56 12.05 -1.42 -2.33
CA GLN A 56 12.47 -2.80 -2.18
C GLN A 56 12.62 -3.13 -0.69
N GLY A 57 11.87 -4.14 -0.26
CA GLY A 57 11.95 -4.63 1.10
C GLY A 57 12.52 -6.03 1.13
N GLN A 58 12.59 -6.60 2.33
CA GLN A 58 13.11 -7.95 2.50
C GLN A 58 12.23 -9.00 1.83
N LYS A 59 10.95 -8.72 1.72
CA LYS A 59 10.00 -9.64 1.11
C LYS A 59 9.74 -9.34 -0.35
N GLY A 60 10.48 -8.39 -0.92
CA GLY A 60 10.30 -7.97 -2.30
C GLY A 60 9.76 -6.56 -2.38
N PRO A 61 9.06 -6.21 -3.46
CA PRO A 61 8.50 -4.87 -3.60
C PRO A 61 7.49 -4.58 -2.49
N GLN A 62 7.60 -3.39 -1.91
CA GLN A 62 6.66 -2.98 -0.87
C GLN A 62 6.20 -1.55 -1.10
N ALA A 63 5.04 -1.21 -0.55
CA ALA A 63 4.49 0.12 -0.66
C ALA A 63 4.89 0.95 0.53
N ASP A 64 5.38 2.16 0.26
CA ASP A 64 5.71 3.14 1.28
C ASP A 64 4.88 4.38 1.06
N SER A 65 4.69 5.17 2.12
CA SER A 65 3.97 6.45 2.03
C SER A 65 2.60 6.26 1.36
N ILE A 66 1.87 5.28 1.84
CA ILE A 66 0.55 4.95 1.28
C ILE A 66 -0.45 6.02 1.67
N LYS A 67 -1.17 6.52 0.69
CA LYS A 67 -2.16 7.56 0.90
C LYS A 67 -3.46 7.18 0.21
N ALA A 68 -4.55 7.26 0.93
CA ALA A 68 -5.86 6.98 0.35
C ALA A 68 -6.25 8.10 -0.62
N LEU A 69 -6.80 7.72 -1.75
CA LEU A 69 -7.27 8.68 -2.75
C LEU A 69 -8.74 8.98 -2.59
#